data_1d62ddad4d3d27bbcd2480c13556f33a
#
_entry.id   1d62ddad4d3d27bbcd2480c13556f33a
#
_cell.length_a   1.000
_cell.length_b   1.000
_cell.length_c   1.000
_cell.angle_alpha   90.00
_cell.angle_beta   90.00
_cell.angle_gamma   90.00
#
_symmetry.space_group_name_H-M   'P 1'
#
loop_
_entity.id
_entity.type
_entity.pdbx_description
1 polymer ?
#
loop_
_entity_poly.entity_id
_entity_poly.type
_entity_poly.pdbx_seq_one_letter_code
_entity_poly.pdbx_strand_id
1 'polypeptide(L)'
;MKSVWEQTGEHRDFAPLKGDISTDVLIIGGGMAGILCAYLLHGAGVPYVLTEAETVCGGITKYTTAKITIQHGLIYDKLLRRFGIGRAGQYLCAQKAALQKYRELCSGMDCDFEEKDA
;
A
#
# COMPACT_ATOMS: atom_id res chain seq x y z
N MET A 1 -0.06 -0.19 23.86
CA MET A 1 -1.35 0.28 23.33
C MET A 1 -1.57 -0.45 22.02
N LYS A 2 -2.68 -1.14 21.86
CA LYS A 2 -3.00 -1.81 20.57
C LYS A 2 -3.50 -0.76 19.58
N SER A 3 -3.08 -0.86 18.32
CA SER A 3 -3.57 0.02 17.27
C SER A 3 -5.05 -0.27 16.96
N VAL A 4 -5.76 0.69 16.36
CA VAL A 4 -7.14 0.49 15.93
C VAL A 4 -7.25 -0.70 14.94
N TRP A 5 -6.25 -0.87 14.09
CA TRP A 5 -6.19 -1.95 13.11
C TRP A 5 -6.02 -3.34 13.73
N GLU A 6 -5.37 -3.43 14.89
CA GLU A 6 -5.27 -4.69 15.66
C GLU A 6 -6.58 -5.04 16.37
N GLN A 7 -7.47 -4.06 16.57
CA GLN A 7 -8.75 -4.27 17.25
C GLN A 7 -9.90 -4.56 16.30
N THR A 8 -9.84 -4.03 15.08
CA THR A 8 -10.92 -4.11 14.09
C THR A 8 -10.63 -5.01 12.90
N GLY A 9 -9.34 -5.32 12.64
CA GLY A 9 -8.92 -6.14 11.50
C GLY A 9 -9.04 -7.63 11.79
N GLU A 10 -9.56 -8.38 10.83
CA GLU A 10 -9.43 -9.84 10.84
C GLU A 10 -8.04 -10.24 10.36
N HIS A 11 -7.32 -10.98 11.18
CA HIS A 11 -6.03 -11.54 10.79
C HIS A 11 -6.25 -12.93 10.19
N ARG A 12 -5.73 -13.13 8.98
CA ARG A 12 -5.62 -14.48 8.39
C ARG A 12 -4.24 -15.03 8.64
N ASP A 13 -4.20 -16.20 9.23
CA ASP A 13 -2.98 -16.99 9.34
C ASP A 13 -2.75 -17.79 8.06
N PHE A 14 -1.55 -17.72 7.54
CA PHE A 14 -1.12 -18.50 6.39
C PHE A 14 -0.16 -19.59 6.86
N ALA A 15 -0.29 -20.78 6.29
CA ALA A 15 0.64 -21.85 6.59
C ALA A 15 2.06 -21.51 6.13
N PRO A 16 3.09 -21.89 6.89
CA PRO A 16 4.48 -21.73 6.44
C PRO A 16 4.73 -22.44 5.11
N LEU A 17 5.57 -21.83 4.29
CA LEU A 17 6.01 -22.42 3.03
C LEU A 17 6.69 -23.78 3.29
N LYS A 18 6.26 -24.81 2.59
CA LYS A 18 6.86 -26.15 2.65
C LYS A 18 7.54 -26.45 1.31
N GLY A 19 8.88 -26.48 1.36
CA GLY A 19 9.71 -26.79 0.18
C GLY A 19 9.83 -25.63 -0.80
N ASP A 20 10.40 -25.91 -1.96
CA ASP A 20 10.66 -24.96 -3.01
C ASP A 20 9.43 -24.79 -3.90
N ILE A 21 9.16 -23.55 -4.31
CA ILE A 21 8.14 -23.21 -5.29
C ILE A 21 8.75 -22.33 -6.37
N SER A 22 8.21 -22.45 -7.58
CA SER A 22 8.57 -21.62 -8.73
C SER A 22 7.40 -20.71 -9.09
N THR A 23 7.70 -19.46 -9.40
CA THR A 23 6.69 -18.47 -9.78
C THR A 23 7.32 -17.42 -10.70
N ASP A 24 6.51 -16.73 -11.49
CA ASP A 24 6.99 -15.66 -12.36
C ASP A 24 7.38 -14.41 -11.57
N VAL A 25 6.66 -14.13 -10.49
CA VAL A 25 6.91 -12.96 -9.63
C VAL A 25 6.92 -13.37 -8.16
N LEU A 26 8.00 -13.02 -7.45
CA LEU A 26 8.09 -13.16 -6.01
C LEU A 26 7.97 -11.78 -5.35
N ILE A 27 6.99 -11.64 -4.45
CA ILE A 27 6.82 -10.46 -3.61
C ILE A 27 7.34 -10.80 -2.21
N ILE A 28 8.34 -10.08 -1.73
CA ILE A 28 8.91 -10.27 -0.41
C ILE A 28 8.41 -9.16 0.52
N GLY A 29 7.63 -9.52 1.51
CA GLY A 29 7.02 -8.64 2.49
C GLY A 29 5.53 -8.43 2.26
N GLY A 30 4.72 -8.78 3.26
CA GLY A 30 3.26 -8.67 3.28
C GLY A 30 2.75 -7.37 3.89
N GLY A 31 3.50 -6.27 3.81
CA GLY A 31 3.03 -4.94 4.16
C GLY A 31 2.14 -4.32 3.08
N MET A 32 1.72 -3.07 3.26
CA MET A 32 0.83 -2.35 2.33
C MET A 32 1.32 -2.41 0.87
N ALA A 33 2.60 -2.16 0.63
CA ALA A 33 3.17 -2.17 -0.72
C ALA A 33 3.10 -3.56 -1.37
N GLY A 34 3.43 -4.62 -0.61
CA GLY A 34 3.37 -5.99 -1.12
C GLY A 34 1.94 -6.44 -1.41
N ILE A 35 1.00 -6.12 -0.53
CA ILE A 35 -0.42 -6.43 -0.74
C ILE A 35 -0.99 -5.71 -1.96
N LEU A 36 -0.71 -4.42 -2.14
CA LEU A 36 -1.16 -3.68 -3.32
C LEU A 36 -0.52 -4.20 -4.60
N CYS A 37 0.75 -4.59 -4.57
CA CYS A 37 1.42 -5.24 -5.70
C CYS A 37 0.75 -6.57 -6.05
N ALA A 38 0.51 -7.43 -5.05
CA ALA A 38 -0.20 -8.70 -5.22
C ALA A 38 -1.61 -8.50 -5.81
N TYR A 39 -2.35 -7.52 -5.31
CA TYR A 39 -3.67 -7.17 -5.82
C TYR A 39 -3.63 -6.78 -7.30
N LEU A 40 -2.69 -5.94 -7.70
CA LEU A 40 -2.55 -5.51 -9.10
C LEU A 40 -2.11 -6.65 -10.02
N LEU A 41 -1.18 -7.50 -9.59
CA LEU A 41 -0.75 -8.69 -10.34
C LEU A 41 -1.90 -9.69 -10.49
N HIS A 42 -2.68 -9.90 -9.43
CA HIS A 42 -3.86 -10.76 -9.46
C HIS A 42 -4.87 -10.25 -10.48
N GLY A 43 -5.18 -8.96 -10.47
CA GLY A 43 -6.07 -8.34 -11.44
C GLY A 43 -5.56 -8.39 -12.90
N ALA A 44 -4.25 -8.43 -13.08
CA ALA A 44 -3.60 -8.59 -14.38
C ALA A 44 -3.45 -10.06 -14.84
N GLY A 45 -3.85 -11.04 -14.02
CA GLY A 45 -3.70 -12.46 -14.32
C GLY A 45 -2.24 -12.95 -14.30
N VAL A 46 -1.33 -12.21 -13.66
CA VAL A 46 0.09 -12.57 -13.56
C VAL A 46 0.30 -13.49 -12.36
N PRO A 47 0.88 -14.70 -12.52
CA PRO A 47 1.19 -15.59 -11.42
C PRO A 47 2.21 -14.95 -10.47
N TYR A 48 1.94 -15.01 -9.17
CA TYR A 48 2.84 -14.50 -8.16
C TYR A 48 2.79 -15.32 -6.87
N VAL A 49 3.82 -15.20 -6.08
CA VAL A 49 3.86 -15.65 -4.68
C VAL A 49 4.23 -14.46 -3.81
N LEU A 50 3.48 -14.26 -2.73
CA LEU A 50 3.82 -13.29 -1.69
C LEU A 50 4.29 -14.05 -0.46
N THR A 51 5.46 -13.68 0.06
CA THR A 51 6.02 -14.23 1.30
C THR A 51 6.14 -13.14 2.35
N GLU A 52 5.82 -13.50 3.59
CA GLU A 52 5.96 -12.65 4.77
C GLU A 52 6.66 -13.45 5.86
N ALA A 53 7.58 -12.81 6.58
CA ALA A 53 8.37 -13.48 7.61
C ALA A 53 7.58 -13.73 8.90
N GLU A 54 6.63 -12.86 9.20
CA GLU A 54 5.84 -12.90 10.44
C GLU A 54 4.33 -12.91 10.12
N THR A 55 3.70 -11.76 10.19
CA THR A 55 2.25 -11.60 9.98
C THR A 55 1.99 -10.57 8.90
N VAL A 56 1.13 -10.88 7.96
CA VAL A 56 0.70 -9.93 6.91
C VAL A 56 0.13 -8.68 7.56
N CYS A 57 0.59 -7.51 7.09
CA CYS A 57 0.31 -6.19 7.66
C CYS A 57 0.74 -6.01 9.14
N GLY A 58 1.48 -6.95 9.72
CA GLY A 58 1.91 -6.96 11.12
C GLY A 58 2.99 -5.93 11.48
N GLY A 59 3.69 -5.37 10.49
CA GLY A 59 4.75 -4.38 10.69
C GLY A 59 4.21 -2.95 10.82
N ILE A 60 4.86 -2.00 10.15
CA ILE A 60 4.52 -0.56 10.17
C ILE A 60 3.09 -0.30 9.71
N THR A 61 2.54 -1.11 8.83
CA THR A 61 1.18 -0.94 8.27
C THR A 61 0.12 -0.81 9.35
N LYS A 62 0.17 -1.62 10.40
CA LYS A 62 -0.78 -1.56 11.52
C LYS A 62 -0.63 -0.36 12.43
N TYR A 63 0.44 0.39 12.31
CA TYR A 63 0.71 1.59 13.12
C TYR A 63 0.50 2.90 12.35
N THR A 64 0.00 2.83 11.10
CA THR A 64 -0.33 4.04 10.34
C THR A 64 -1.56 4.73 10.91
N THR A 65 -1.65 6.05 10.71
CA THR A 65 -2.84 6.84 11.05
C THR A 65 -3.92 6.74 9.97
N ALA A 66 -3.73 5.92 8.95
CA ALA A 66 -4.59 5.75 7.77
C ALA A 66 -4.90 7.06 7.02
N LYS A 67 -4.17 8.12 7.25
CA LYS A 67 -4.35 9.37 6.52
C LYS A 67 -3.75 9.23 5.12
N ILE A 68 -4.61 9.27 4.10
CA ILE A 68 -4.21 9.26 2.70
C ILE A 68 -4.20 10.70 2.21
N THR A 69 -3.03 11.20 1.82
CA THR A 69 -2.86 12.58 1.35
C THR A 69 -1.74 12.65 0.31
N ILE A 70 -1.86 13.58 -0.63
CA ILE A 70 -0.80 13.88 -1.60
C ILE A 70 0.19 14.92 -1.07
N GLN A 71 -0.11 15.55 0.07
CA GLN A 71 0.74 16.57 0.65
C GLN A 71 1.37 16.10 1.96
N HIS A 72 2.69 15.99 1.95
CA HIS A 72 3.51 15.55 3.07
C HIS A 72 4.48 16.66 3.47
N GLY A 73 4.03 17.59 4.30
CA GLY A 73 4.82 18.76 4.70
C GLY A 73 5.26 19.57 3.46
N LEU A 74 6.53 19.96 3.41
CA LEU A 74 7.09 20.76 2.31
C LEU A 74 7.74 19.90 1.21
N ILE A 75 7.18 18.73 0.91
CA ILE A 75 7.81 17.78 -0.02
C ILE A 75 7.98 18.37 -1.42
N TYR A 76 7.01 19.12 -1.92
CA TYR A 76 7.07 19.70 -3.28
C TYR A 76 8.13 20.79 -3.40
N ASP A 77 8.31 21.62 -2.37
CA ASP A 77 9.40 22.59 -2.34
C ASP A 77 10.78 21.90 -2.39
N LYS A 78 10.94 20.83 -1.60
CA LYS A 78 12.17 20.01 -1.62
C LYS A 78 12.42 19.36 -2.99
N LEU A 79 11.39 18.83 -3.62
CA LEU A 79 11.50 18.21 -4.95
C LEU A 79 11.84 19.25 -6.03
N LEU A 80 11.19 20.42 -6.01
CA LEU A 80 11.46 21.52 -6.93
C LEU A 80 12.93 21.95 -6.83
N ARG A 81 13.43 22.19 -5.62
CA ARG A 81 14.82 22.62 -5.39
C ARG A 81 15.85 21.57 -5.78
N ARG A 82 15.57 20.29 -5.50
CA ARG A 82 16.54 19.22 -5.71
C ARG A 82 16.51 18.61 -7.11
N PHE A 83 15.36 18.53 -7.74
CA PHE A 83 15.14 17.76 -8.96
C PHE A 83 14.50 18.56 -10.10
N GLY A 84 14.13 19.82 -9.85
CA GLY A 84 13.48 20.70 -10.81
C GLY A 84 11.99 20.41 -11.04
N ILE A 85 11.35 21.30 -11.80
CA ILE A 85 9.89 21.29 -12.00
C ILE A 85 9.38 20.01 -12.69
N GLY A 86 10.14 19.47 -13.64
CA GLY A 86 9.72 18.28 -14.39
C GLY A 86 9.53 17.05 -13.49
N ARG A 87 10.53 16.73 -12.65
CA ARG A 87 10.44 15.61 -11.72
C ARG A 87 9.44 15.84 -10.59
N ALA A 88 9.35 17.07 -10.08
CA ALA A 88 8.34 17.44 -9.10
C ALA A 88 6.92 17.27 -9.66
N GLY A 89 6.69 17.64 -10.91
CA GLY A 89 5.43 17.42 -11.63
C GLY A 89 5.10 15.95 -11.82
N GLN A 90 6.07 15.12 -12.21
CA GLN A 90 5.88 13.67 -12.32
C GLN A 90 5.48 13.05 -10.97
N TYR A 91 6.13 13.46 -9.89
CA TYR A 91 5.78 13.00 -8.55
C TYR A 91 4.33 13.39 -8.17
N LEU A 92 3.93 14.64 -8.43
CA LEU A 92 2.56 15.09 -8.17
C LEU A 92 1.54 14.27 -8.98
N CYS A 93 1.80 14.03 -10.27
CA CYS A 93 0.92 13.21 -11.10
C CYS A 93 0.78 11.79 -10.55
N ALA A 94 1.88 11.16 -10.13
CA ALA A 94 1.88 9.83 -9.53
C ALA A 94 1.08 9.80 -8.21
N GLN A 95 1.24 10.81 -7.35
CA GLN A 95 0.48 10.91 -6.10
C GLN A 95 -1.03 11.09 -6.34
N LYS A 96 -1.42 11.91 -7.32
CA LYS A 96 -2.83 12.08 -7.70
C LYS A 96 -3.42 10.78 -8.25
N ALA A 97 -2.70 10.07 -9.10
CA ALA A 97 -3.12 8.77 -9.63
C ALA A 97 -3.28 7.72 -8.51
N ALA A 98 -2.34 7.69 -7.55
CA ALA A 98 -2.41 6.81 -6.40
C ALA A 98 -3.63 7.12 -5.50
N LEU A 99 -3.89 8.41 -5.22
CA LEU A 99 -5.07 8.83 -4.45
C LEU A 99 -6.37 8.39 -5.14
N GLN A 100 -6.47 8.58 -6.45
CA GLN A 100 -7.62 8.13 -7.22
C GLN A 100 -7.79 6.62 -7.14
N LYS A 101 -6.68 5.87 -7.20
CA LYS A 101 -6.72 4.40 -7.06
C LYS A 101 -7.21 3.95 -5.69
N TYR A 102 -6.84 4.65 -4.62
CA TYR A 102 -7.38 4.39 -3.29
C TYR A 102 -8.90 4.62 -3.23
N ARG A 103 -9.41 5.71 -3.82
CA ARG A 103 -10.86 5.96 -3.90
C ARG A 103 -11.60 4.81 -4.59
N GLU A 104 -11.07 4.35 -5.73
CA GLU A 104 -11.63 3.21 -6.46
C GLU A 104 -11.64 1.93 -5.63
N LEU A 105 -10.56 1.63 -4.92
CA LEU A 105 -10.46 0.45 -4.06
C LEU A 105 -11.45 0.54 -2.90
N CYS A 106 -11.49 1.68 -2.20
CA CYS A 106 -12.35 1.87 -1.03
C CYS A 106 -13.84 1.90 -1.40
N SER A 107 -14.20 2.41 -2.59
CA SER A 107 -15.61 2.42 -3.03
C SER A 107 -16.22 1.03 -3.24
N GLY A 108 -15.37 0.02 -3.45
CA GLY A 108 -15.79 -1.39 -3.60
C GLY A 108 -15.70 -2.23 -2.32
N MET A 109 -15.31 -1.63 -1.20
CA MET A 109 -15.09 -2.31 0.07
C MET A 109 -16.04 -1.78 1.14
N ASP A 110 -16.44 -2.66 2.08
CA ASP A 110 -17.11 -2.27 3.31
C ASP A 110 -16.06 -1.71 4.29
N CYS A 111 -15.73 -0.43 4.12
CA CYS A 111 -14.79 0.28 4.98
C CYS A 111 -15.22 1.73 5.18
N ASP A 112 -14.95 2.24 6.38
CA ASP A 112 -15.17 3.66 6.70
C ASP A 112 -14.12 4.51 5.99
N PHE A 113 -14.50 5.12 4.88
CA PHE A 113 -13.66 6.03 4.11
C PHE A 113 -14.26 7.42 4.12
N GLU A 114 -13.63 8.33 4.87
CA GLU A 114 -14.01 9.74 4.91
C GLU A 114 -13.14 10.56 3.95
N GLU A 115 -13.77 11.23 2.99
CA GLU A 115 -13.10 12.21 2.14
C GLU A 115 -13.37 13.63 2.66
N LYS A 116 -12.29 14.38 2.90
CA LYS A 116 -12.35 15.79 3.33
C LYS A 116 -11.37 16.62 2.52
N ASP A 117 -11.79 17.80 2.13
CA ASP A 117 -10.91 18.82 1.59
C ASP A 117 -9.96 19.31 2.68
N ALA A 118 -8.67 19.43 2.36
CA ALA A 118 -7.61 19.88 3.27
C ALA A 118 -6.99 21.18 2.76
#